data_c0dd0d944262e314d650921acd414101
#
_entry.id   c0dd0d944262e314d650921acd414101
#
_cell.length_a   1.000
_cell.length_b   1.000
_cell.length_c   1.000
_cell.angle_alpha   90.00
_cell.angle_beta   90.00
_cell.angle_gamma   90.00
#
_symmetry.space_group_name_H-M   'P 1'
#
loop_
_entity.id
_entity.type
_entity.pdbx_description
1 polymer ?
#
loop_
_entity_poly.entity_id
_entity_poly.type
_entity_poly.pdbx_seq_one_letter_code
_entity_poly.pdbx_strand_id
1 'polypeptide(L)'
;MALAGRSPRRAGSGRRILIVAVVVTLVVLLIDASIKSRSTGPVRRLAAQAWIDRALPLIRDSTEQGAQIDALASNGLSMTAATITTEADRTAAAAAATYRQAVRLDPPPTVSTAAGLLDAALLVRSQAAATVSKVMKTALAGPATAAAASASSASLAASASSFGFADKAYVLFTENLPDLGLKPPASVWASEPALFENPRLTTYLQALRNATNLTPTHQVQVVSLTTDPGAETVAGTLQVLPLQSSISVGVVVGNTGN
;
A
#
# COMPACT_ATOMS: atom_id res chain seq x y z
N MET A 1 26.80 -49.04 -11.59
CA MET A 1 25.49 -48.58 -12.08
C MET A 1 25.14 -47.31 -11.32
N ALA A 2 25.38 -46.14 -11.92
CA ALA A 2 25.19 -44.84 -11.30
C ALA A 2 23.99 -44.17 -11.99
N LEU A 3 22.92 -43.93 -11.25
CA LEU A 3 21.71 -43.21 -11.72
C LEU A 3 21.93 -41.72 -11.52
N ALA A 4 22.06 -41.02 -12.63
CA ALA A 4 22.13 -39.55 -12.69
C ALA A 4 20.75 -38.92 -12.41
N GLY A 5 20.61 -38.24 -11.28
CA GLY A 5 19.45 -37.45 -10.93
C GLY A 5 19.35 -36.19 -11.79
N ARG A 6 18.31 -36.11 -12.62
CA ARG A 6 17.94 -34.89 -13.35
C ARG A 6 17.24 -33.91 -12.40
N SER A 7 17.84 -32.76 -12.16
CA SER A 7 17.21 -31.64 -11.48
C SER A 7 16.15 -30.98 -12.38
N PRO A 8 14.95 -30.61 -11.87
CA PRO A 8 13.94 -29.92 -12.64
C PRO A 8 14.37 -28.46 -12.87
N ARG A 9 14.49 -28.07 -14.14
CA ARG A 9 14.70 -26.68 -14.56
C ARG A 9 13.49 -25.83 -14.14
N ARG A 10 13.72 -24.87 -13.27
CA ARG A 10 12.78 -23.78 -12.94
C ARG A 10 12.59 -22.86 -14.17
N ALA A 11 11.59 -23.14 -14.99
CA ALA A 11 11.21 -22.33 -16.16
C ALA A 11 9.95 -21.50 -15.84
N GLY A 12 10.05 -20.50 -14.99
CA GLY A 12 8.87 -19.73 -14.61
C GLY A 12 9.09 -18.21 -14.44
N SER A 13 10.29 -17.77 -14.14
CA SER A 13 10.51 -16.34 -13.82
C SER A 13 10.84 -15.47 -15.05
N GLY A 14 11.47 -16.02 -16.07
CA GLY A 14 11.87 -15.28 -17.26
C GLY A 14 10.69 -14.76 -18.11
N ARG A 15 9.57 -15.46 -18.12
CA ARG A 15 8.40 -15.10 -18.95
C ARG A 15 7.66 -13.85 -18.44
N ARG A 16 7.64 -13.62 -17.12
CA ARG A 16 6.99 -12.43 -16.51
C ARG A 16 7.84 -11.18 -16.70
N ILE A 17 9.16 -11.29 -16.60
CA ILE A 17 10.09 -10.19 -16.86
C ILE A 17 10.04 -9.77 -18.33
N LEU A 18 9.89 -10.74 -19.24
CA LEU A 18 9.79 -10.46 -20.68
C LEU A 18 8.50 -9.69 -21.04
N ILE A 19 7.39 -9.97 -20.37
CA ILE A 19 6.11 -9.27 -20.61
C ILE A 19 6.21 -7.81 -20.18
N VAL A 20 6.81 -7.54 -19.02
CA VAL A 20 7.02 -6.15 -18.54
C VAL A 20 7.96 -5.40 -19.46
N ALA A 21 9.06 -6.03 -19.90
CA ALA A 21 10.00 -5.42 -20.83
C ALA A 21 9.37 -5.10 -22.19
N VAL A 22 8.53 -5.99 -22.72
CA VAL A 22 7.81 -5.78 -24.00
C VAL A 22 6.81 -4.63 -23.89
N VAL A 23 6.07 -4.51 -22.76
CA VAL A 23 5.13 -3.41 -22.55
C VAL A 23 5.88 -2.07 -22.47
N VAL A 24 7.00 -2.01 -21.77
CA VAL A 24 7.83 -0.79 -21.67
C VAL A 24 8.42 -0.42 -23.03
N THR A 25 8.91 -1.38 -23.80
CA THR A 25 9.47 -1.14 -25.15
C THR A 25 8.40 -0.68 -26.12
N LEU A 26 7.18 -1.21 -26.03
CA LEU A 26 6.05 -0.80 -26.88
C LEU A 26 5.59 0.63 -26.55
N VAL A 27 5.61 1.00 -25.27
CA VAL A 27 5.32 2.38 -24.82
C VAL A 27 6.38 3.35 -25.33
N VAL A 28 7.66 2.99 -25.28
CA VAL A 28 8.76 3.83 -25.77
C VAL A 28 8.70 4.01 -27.29
N LEU A 29 8.36 2.97 -28.06
CA LEU A 29 8.22 3.04 -29.52
C LEU A 29 7.00 3.87 -29.96
N LEU A 30 5.92 3.91 -29.16
CA LEU A 30 4.75 4.76 -29.41
C LEU A 30 5.07 6.24 -29.18
N ILE A 31 6.02 6.56 -28.29
CA ILE A 31 6.44 7.93 -27.98
C ILE A 31 7.16 8.58 -29.20
N ASP A 32 8.00 7.84 -29.92
CA ASP A 32 8.80 8.37 -31.02
C ASP A 32 7.99 8.73 -32.27
N ALA A 33 6.84 8.10 -32.47
CA ALA A 33 5.96 8.34 -33.62
C ALA A 33 5.08 9.61 -33.50
N SER A 34 4.90 10.13 -32.25
CA SER A 34 3.90 11.18 -31.95
C SER A 34 4.43 12.63 -31.90
N ILE A 35 5.74 12.85 -32.02
CA ILE A 35 6.37 14.18 -31.81
C ILE A 35 6.09 15.20 -32.95
N LYS A 36 5.47 14.81 -34.07
CA LYS A 36 5.44 15.61 -35.31
C LYS A 36 4.21 16.45 -35.61
N SER A 37 3.23 16.68 -34.73
CA SER A 37 2.12 17.59 -35.06
C SER A 37 1.87 18.66 -34.00
N ARG A 38 2.71 19.67 -33.97
CA ARG A 38 2.56 20.87 -33.13
C ARG A 38 1.83 21.98 -33.91
N SER A 39 0.49 21.95 -33.87
CA SER A 39 -0.31 23.19 -34.01
C SER A 39 -1.65 22.95 -33.33
N THR A 40 -1.71 23.28 -32.06
CA THR A 40 -2.92 23.15 -31.25
C THR A 40 -3.77 24.43 -31.42
N GLY A 41 -4.77 24.39 -32.31
CA GLY A 41 -5.80 25.42 -32.33
C GLY A 41 -6.60 25.43 -31.00
N PRO A 42 -7.31 26.55 -30.70
CA PRO A 42 -8.02 26.73 -29.44
C PRO A 42 -8.97 25.59 -29.07
N VAL A 43 -9.64 24.98 -30.05
CA VAL A 43 -10.57 23.84 -29.84
C VAL A 43 -9.84 22.59 -29.36
N ARG A 44 -8.65 22.30 -29.90
CA ARG A 44 -7.86 21.16 -29.49
C ARG A 44 -7.34 21.33 -28.07
N ARG A 45 -6.99 22.56 -27.68
CA ARG A 45 -6.56 22.88 -26.32
C ARG A 45 -7.69 22.68 -25.31
N LEU A 46 -8.92 23.14 -25.62
CA LEU A 46 -10.08 22.92 -24.76
C LEU A 46 -10.44 21.44 -24.61
N ALA A 47 -10.35 20.65 -25.68
CA ALA A 47 -10.60 19.20 -25.61
C ALA A 47 -9.56 18.50 -24.73
N ALA A 48 -8.28 18.86 -24.84
CA ALA A 48 -7.22 18.33 -23.99
C ALA A 48 -7.43 18.70 -22.52
N GLN A 49 -7.81 19.96 -22.24
CA GLN A 49 -8.12 20.42 -20.91
C GLN A 49 -9.28 19.63 -20.29
N ALA A 50 -10.40 19.50 -21.01
CA ALA A 50 -11.57 18.75 -20.54
C ALA A 50 -11.24 17.26 -20.26
N TRP A 51 -10.30 16.67 -20.99
CA TRP A 51 -9.82 15.31 -20.71
C TRP A 51 -9.00 15.27 -19.42
N ILE A 52 -8.06 16.22 -19.24
CA ILE A 52 -7.25 16.31 -18.03
C ILE A 52 -8.13 16.52 -16.79
N ASP A 53 -9.12 17.42 -16.87
CA ASP A 53 -10.05 17.68 -15.77
C ASP A 53 -10.80 16.41 -15.33
N ARG A 54 -11.12 15.51 -16.26
CA ARG A 54 -11.70 14.19 -15.95
C ARG A 54 -10.68 13.19 -15.40
N ALA A 55 -9.42 13.30 -15.76
CA ALA A 55 -8.35 12.44 -15.27
C ALA A 55 -7.88 12.83 -13.85
N LEU A 56 -7.98 14.10 -13.46
CA LEU A 56 -7.50 14.60 -12.18
C LEU A 56 -8.09 13.88 -10.95
N PRO A 57 -9.41 13.59 -10.86
CA PRO A 57 -9.95 12.79 -9.76
C PRO A 57 -9.28 11.41 -9.67
N LEU A 58 -9.11 10.73 -10.80
CA LEU A 58 -8.49 9.39 -10.85
C LEU A 58 -7.02 9.41 -10.40
N ILE A 59 -6.30 10.50 -10.70
CA ILE A 59 -4.93 10.70 -10.24
C ILE A 59 -4.90 10.89 -8.72
N ARG A 60 -5.83 11.67 -8.15
CA ARG A 60 -5.95 11.86 -6.70
C ARG A 60 -6.29 10.56 -5.99
N ASP A 61 -7.30 9.84 -6.47
CA ASP A 61 -7.68 8.53 -5.95
C ASP A 61 -6.49 7.56 -5.97
N SER A 62 -5.75 7.55 -7.08
CA SER A 62 -4.53 6.73 -7.19
C SER A 62 -3.47 7.15 -6.17
N THR A 63 -3.30 8.43 -5.89
CA THR A 63 -2.33 8.91 -4.90
C THR A 63 -2.72 8.49 -3.49
N GLU A 64 -4.02 8.57 -3.14
CA GLU A 64 -4.55 8.11 -1.86
C GLU A 64 -4.35 6.60 -1.67
N GLN A 65 -4.54 5.81 -2.73
CA GLN A 65 -4.29 4.37 -2.72
C GLN A 65 -2.81 4.06 -2.43
N GLY A 66 -1.89 4.83 -2.98
CA GLY A 66 -0.46 4.72 -2.66
C GLY A 66 -0.18 4.99 -1.18
N ALA A 67 -0.75 6.05 -0.62
CA ALA A 67 -0.65 6.38 0.80
C ALA A 67 -1.22 5.27 1.70
N GLN A 68 -2.29 4.57 1.27
CA GLN A 68 -2.83 3.42 1.99
C GLN A 68 -1.86 2.22 2.00
N ILE A 69 -1.16 1.96 0.90
CA ILE A 69 -0.11 0.91 0.85
C ILE A 69 1.05 1.27 1.78
N ASP A 70 1.52 2.53 1.78
CA ASP A 70 2.57 2.99 2.68
C ASP A 70 2.12 2.89 4.16
N ALA A 71 0.85 3.21 4.45
CA ALA A 71 0.28 3.06 5.79
C ALA A 71 0.24 1.60 6.25
N LEU A 72 -0.07 0.66 5.37
CA LEU A 72 0.01 -0.78 5.69
C LEU A 72 1.43 -1.21 6.01
N ALA A 73 2.43 -0.70 5.29
CA ALA A 73 3.83 -1.02 5.52
C ALA A 73 4.43 -0.39 6.79
N SER A 74 3.92 0.79 7.19
CA SER A 74 4.43 1.54 8.36
C SER A 74 3.67 1.23 9.65
N ASN A 75 2.34 1.09 9.58
CA ASN A 75 1.46 1.01 10.75
C ASN A 75 0.83 -0.38 10.95
N GLY A 76 1.11 -1.35 10.10
CA GLY A 76 0.46 -2.66 10.14
C GLY A 76 0.65 -3.42 11.47
N LEU A 77 1.75 -3.17 12.20
CA LEU A 77 1.98 -3.79 13.52
C LEU A 77 0.96 -3.36 14.58
N SER A 78 0.27 -2.23 14.38
CA SER A 78 -0.82 -1.76 15.25
C SER A 78 -2.20 -2.23 14.79
N MET A 79 -2.28 -2.98 13.68
CA MET A 79 -3.53 -3.46 13.08
C MET A 79 -3.72 -4.95 13.34
N THR A 80 -4.98 -5.40 13.32
CA THR A 80 -5.26 -6.85 13.30
C THR A 80 -4.99 -7.44 11.91
N ALA A 81 -4.72 -8.75 11.83
CA ALA A 81 -4.57 -9.44 10.55
C ALA A 81 -5.79 -9.27 9.64
N ALA A 82 -6.99 -9.30 10.20
CA ALA A 82 -8.23 -9.08 9.47
C ALA A 82 -8.30 -7.65 8.89
N THR A 83 -7.91 -6.64 9.67
CA THR A 83 -7.86 -5.25 9.20
C THR A 83 -6.85 -5.10 8.06
N ILE A 84 -5.64 -5.63 8.20
CA ILE A 84 -4.59 -5.56 7.17
C ILE A 84 -5.08 -6.19 5.86
N THR A 85 -5.66 -7.38 5.93
CA THR A 85 -6.14 -8.09 4.72
C THR A 85 -7.30 -7.35 4.07
N THR A 86 -8.23 -6.81 4.86
CA THR A 86 -9.38 -6.04 4.36
C THR A 86 -8.92 -4.74 3.69
N GLU A 87 -8.00 -4.00 4.32
CA GLU A 87 -7.49 -2.75 3.76
C GLU A 87 -6.66 -2.99 2.48
N ALA A 88 -5.82 -4.03 2.48
CA ALA A 88 -5.06 -4.41 1.29
C ALA A 88 -5.97 -4.79 0.12
N ASP A 89 -7.05 -5.54 0.36
CA ASP A 89 -8.05 -5.90 -0.65
C ASP A 89 -8.81 -4.69 -1.15
N ARG A 90 -9.24 -3.82 -0.24
CA ARG A 90 -9.95 -2.60 -0.59
C ARG A 90 -9.09 -1.71 -1.48
N THR A 91 -7.82 -1.51 -1.12
CA THR A 91 -6.88 -0.71 -1.90
C THR A 91 -6.61 -1.32 -3.26
N ALA A 92 -6.43 -2.64 -3.36
CA ALA A 92 -6.24 -3.33 -4.62
C ALA A 92 -7.48 -3.22 -5.53
N ALA A 93 -8.68 -3.39 -4.97
CA ALA A 93 -9.94 -3.25 -5.71
C ALA A 93 -10.16 -1.81 -6.20
N ALA A 94 -9.85 -0.82 -5.35
CA ALA A 94 -9.91 0.60 -5.69
C ALA A 94 -8.93 0.95 -6.82
N ALA A 95 -7.66 0.51 -6.73
CA ALA A 95 -6.67 0.73 -7.77
C ALA A 95 -7.09 0.13 -9.13
N ALA A 96 -7.67 -1.08 -9.11
CA ALA A 96 -8.21 -1.70 -10.30
C ALA A 96 -9.43 -0.93 -10.87
N ALA A 97 -10.27 -0.35 -10.01
CA ALA A 97 -11.39 0.48 -10.43
C ALA A 97 -10.91 1.80 -11.06
N THR A 98 -9.93 2.47 -10.44
CA THR A 98 -9.31 3.69 -10.97
C THR A 98 -8.71 3.46 -12.36
N TYR A 99 -7.95 2.37 -12.54
CA TYR A 99 -7.42 2.00 -13.85
C TYR A 99 -8.55 1.78 -14.88
N ARG A 100 -9.60 0.99 -14.54
CA ARG A 100 -10.72 0.74 -15.45
C ARG A 100 -11.49 2.02 -15.82
N GLN A 101 -11.53 3.00 -14.95
CA GLN A 101 -12.14 4.30 -15.25
C GLN A 101 -11.24 5.12 -16.18
N ALA A 102 -9.93 5.13 -15.95
CA ALA A 102 -8.97 5.85 -16.77
C ALA A 102 -9.02 5.41 -18.23
N VAL A 103 -8.95 4.11 -18.49
CA VAL A 103 -8.99 3.56 -19.87
C VAL A 103 -10.32 3.81 -20.61
N ARG A 104 -11.36 4.25 -19.90
CA ARG A 104 -12.64 4.67 -20.52
C ARG A 104 -12.67 6.15 -20.88
N LEU A 105 -11.68 6.91 -20.43
CA LEU A 105 -11.55 8.31 -20.82
C LEU A 105 -11.00 8.36 -22.24
N ASP A 106 -11.85 8.71 -23.19
CA ASP A 106 -11.45 8.89 -24.59
C ASP A 106 -10.53 10.11 -24.72
N PRO A 107 -9.22 9.92 -24.98
CA PRO A 107 -8.27 11.02 -25.07
C PRO A 107 -8.31 11.66 -26.46
N PRO A 108 -8.36 12.99 -26.54
CA PRO A 108 -8.18 13.64 -27.83
C PRO A 108 -6.76 13.38 -28.38
N PRO A 109 -6.56 13.40 -29.71
CA PRO A 109 -5.28 13.07 -30.33
C PRO A 109 -4.09 13.86 -29.79
N THR A 110 -4.33 15.06 -29.27
CA THR A 110 -3.30 15.95 -28.71
C THR A 110 -2.69 15.46 -27.40
N VAL A 111 -3.37 14.60 -26.67
CA VAL A 111 -2.91 14.02 -25.38
C VAL A 111 -2.84 12.48 -25.39
N SER A 112 -2.99 11.85 -26.55
CA SER A 112 -3.07 10.38 -26.64
C SER A 112 -1.81 9.70 -26.08
N THR A 113 -0.62 10.23 -26.33
CA THR A 113 0.64 9.71 -25.76
C THR A 113 0.65 9.85 -24.25
N ALA A 114 0.30 11.02 -23.74
CA ALA A 114 0.22 11.25 -22.29
C ALA A 114 -0.82 10.34 -21.65
N ALA A 115 -1.99 10.16 -22.26
CA ALA A 115 -3.02 9.26 -21.79
C ALA A 115 -2.52 7.80 -21.68
N GLY A 116 -1.83 7.32 -22.72
CA GLY A 116 -1.23 5.98 -22.68
C GLY A 116 -0.20 5.79 -21.54
N LEU A 117 0.56 6.84 -21.22
CA LEU A 117 1.50 6.82 -20.09
C LEU A 117 0.78 6.81 -18.74
N LEU A 118 -0.32 7.58 -18.59
CA LEU A 118 -1.16 7.52 -17.41
C LEU A 118 -1.80 6.13 -17.23
N ASP A 119 -2.35 5.58 -18.30
CA ASP A 119 -2.95 4.25 -18.29
C ASP A 119 -1.92 3.18 -17.89
N ALA A 120 -0.70 3.26 -18.42
CA ALA A 120 0.40 2.37 -18.07
C ALA A 120 0.77 2.48 -16.58
N ALA A 121 0.86 3.71 -16.05
CA ALA A 121 1.14 3.94 -14.64
C ALA A 121 0.04 3.33 -13.76
N LEU A 122 -1.23 3.60 -14.05
CA LEU A 122 -2.37 3.10 -13.28
C LEU A 122 -2.52 1.57 -13.39
N LEU A 123 -2.26 0.98 -14.56
CA LEU A 123 -2.25 -0.47 -14.75
C LEU A 123 -1.21 -1.14 -13.85
N VAL A 124 0.03 -0.66 -13.89
CA VAL A 124 1.13 -1.23 -13.10
C VAL A 124 0.84 -1.08 -11.59
N ARG A 125 0.34 0.07 -11.16
CA ARG A 125 -0.09 0.31 -9.77
C ARG A 125 -1.17 -0.67 -9.34
N SER A 126 -2.19 -0.89 -10.16
CA SER A 126 -3.28 -1.83 -9.85
C SER A 126 -2.80 -3.28 -9.74
N GLN A 127 -1.90 -3.70 -10.62
CA GLN A 127 -1.32 -5.05 -10.61
C GLN A 127 -0.41 -5.26 -9.39
N ALA A 128 0.39 -4.26 -9.05
CA ALA A 128 1.27 -4.31 -7.89
C ALA A 128 0.45 -4.31 -6.58
N ALA A 129 -0.61 -3.49 -6.47
CA ALA A 129 -1.51 -3.49 -5.32
C ALA A 129 -2.23 -4.85 -5.16
N ALA A 130 -2.69 -5.47 -6.24
CA ALA A 130 -3.26 -6.81 -6.21
C ALA A 130 -2.24 -7.87 -5.74
N THR A 131 -0.98 -7.71 -6.12
CA THR A 131 0.10 -8.57 -5.64
C THR A 131 0.36 -8.36 -4.16
N VAL A 132 0.40 -7.12 -3.67
CA VAL A 132 0.53 -6.79 -2.24
C VAL A 132 -0.61 -7.44 -1.45
N SER A 133 -1.88 -7.25 -1.86
CA SER A 133 -3.02 -7.88 -1.20
C SER A 133 -2.88 -9.40 -1.11
N LYS A 134 -2.56 -10.06 -2.24
CA LYS A 134 -2.37 -11.51 -2.28
C LYS A 134 -1.25 -11.97 -1.37
N VAL A 135 -0.10 -11.28 -1.38
CA VAL A 135 1.07 -11.64 -0.58
C VAL A 135 0.79 -11.44 0.91
N MET A 136 0.13 -10.34 1.29
CA MET A 136 -0.25 -10.08 2.68
C MET A 136 -1.19 -11.17 3.22
N LYS A 137 -2.22 -11.56 2.47
CA LYS A 137 -3.09 -12.70 2.83
C LYS A 137 -2.31 -13.98 3.04
N THR A 138 -1.44 -14.33 2.07
CA THR A 138 -0.62 -15.55 2.16
C THR A 138 0.34 -15.49 3.35
N ALA A 139 0.95 -14.33 3.56
CA ALA A 139 1.87 -14.10 4.66
C ALA A 139 1.17 -14.23 6.02
N LEU A 140 -0.03 -13.72 6.18
CA LEU A 140 -0.77 -13.74 7.44
C LEU A 140 -1.47 -15.09 7.72
N ALA A 141 -1.89 -15.82 6.68
CA ALA A 141 -2.52 -17.13 6.82
C ALA A 141 -1.53 -18.29 6.89
N GLY A 142 -0.29 -18.12 6.45
CA GLY A 142 0.69 -19.19 6.33
C GLY A 142 1.46 -19.48 7.63
N PRO A 143 2.32 -20.52 7.64
CA PRO A 143 3.13 -20.85 8.80
C PRO A 143 4.12 -19.73 9.15
N ALA A 144 4.33 -19.47 10.44
CA ALA A 144 5.23 -18.43 10.94
C ALA A 144 6.72 -18.87 10.82
N THR A 145 7.15 -19.29 9.63
CA THR A 145 8.54 -19.68 9.37
C THR A 145 9.32 -18.55 8.72
N ALA A 146 10.61 -18.46 9.00
CA ALA A 146 11.52 -17.49 8.38
C ALA A 146 11.55 -17.63 6.85
N ALA A 147 11.49 -18.86 6.34
CA ALA A 147 11.48 -19.13 4.90
C ALA A 147 10.22 -18.56 4.22
N ALA A 148 9.03 -18.73 4.83
CA ALA A 148 7.79 -18.20 4.31
C ALA A 148 7.75 -16.66 4.37
N ALA A 149 8.28 -16.06 5.44
CA ALA A 149 8.44 -14.61 5.55
C ALA A 149 9.39 -14.06 4.47
N SER A 150 10.53 -14.72 4.24
CA SER A 150 11.49 -14.35 3.21
C SER A 150 10.90 -14.42 1.80
N ALA A 151 10.13 -15.46 1.47
CA ALA A 151 9.46 -15.58 0.18
C ALA A 151 8.41 -14.47 -0.05
N SER A 152 7.65 -14.15 1.00
CA SER A 152 6.65 -13.08 0.96
C SER A 152 7.31 -11.70 0.83
N SER A 153 8.40 -11.46 1.59
CA SER A 153 9.13 -10.19 1.52
C SER A 153 9.74 -9.96 0.14
N ALA A 154 10.31 -10.97 -0.49
CA ALA A 154 10.81 -10.86 -1.86
C ALA A 154 9.71 -10.48 -2.87
N SER A 155 8.49 -11.01 -2.70
CA SER A 155 7.35 -10.65 -3.54
C SER A 155 6.86 -9.22 -3.30
N LEU A 156 6.87 -8.74 -2.05
CA LEU A 156 6.54 -7.35 -1.71
C LEU A 156 7.59 -6.38 -2.25
N ALA A 157 8.87 -6.70 -2.13
CA ALA A 157 9.96 -5.89 -2.68
C ALA A 157 9.87 -5.76 -4.21
N ALA A 158 9.49 -6.85 -4.90
CA ALA A 158 9.23 -6.82 -6.34
C ALA A 158 8.03 -5.92 -6.69
N SER A 159 6.98 -5.91 -5.85
CA SER A 159 5.82 -5.02 -6.04
C SER A 159 6.21 -3.55 -5.86
N ALA A 160 7.09 -3.25 -4.88
CA ALA A 160 7.62 -1.89 -4.68
C ALA A 160 8.44 -1.41 -5.89
N SER A 161 9.25 -2.28 -6.50
CA SER A 161 9.93 -1.97 -7.75
C SER A 161 8.94 -1.63 -8.87
N SER A 162 7.80 -2.33 -8.94
CA SER A 162 6.74 -2.04 -9.90
C SER A 162 6.11 -0.66 -9.64
N PHE A 163 5.91 -0.26 -8.37
CA PHE A 163 5.46 1.10 -8.04
C PHE A 163 6.45 2.15 -8.53
N GLY A 164 7.76 1.94 -8.34
CA GLY A 164 8.80 2.83 -8.85
C GLY A 164 8.78 2.98 -10.37
N PHE A 165 8.48 1.91 -11.12
CA PHE A 165 8.27 1.99 -12.58
C PHE A 165 7.01 2.78 -12.92
N ALA A 166 5.91 2.56 -12.19
CA ALA A 166 4.67 3.30 -12.39
C ALA A 166 4.84 4.79 -12.12
N ASP A 167 5.61 5.14 -11.09
CA ASP A 167 5.91 6.53 -10.74
C ASP A 167 6.73 7.21 -11.85
N LYS A 168 7.69 6.51 -12.45
CA LYS A 168 8.42 7.00 -13.63
C LYS A 168 7.50 7.19 -14.84
N ALA A 169 6.58 6.25 -15.09
CA ALA A 169 5.59 6.40 -16.15
C ALA A 169 4.68 7.62 -15.91
N TYR A 170 4.31 7.87 -14.65
CA TYR A 170 3.55 9.05 -14.27
C TYR A 170 4.32 10.36 -14.48
N VAL A 171 5.60 10.40 -14.17
CA VAL A 171 6.47 11.55 -14.47
C VAL A 171 6.50 11.79 -15.98
N LEU A 172 6.73 10.76 -16.78
CA LEU A 172 6.69 10.87 -18.25
C LEU A 172 5.31 11.33 -18.76
N PHE A 173 4.21 10.91 -18.13
CA PHE A 173 2.88 11.45 -18.43
C PHE A 173 2.84 12.96 -18.26
N THR A 174 3.33 13.48 -17.13
CA THR A 174 3.32 14.93 -16.86
C THR A 174 4.21 15.72 -17.82
N GLU A 175 5.35 15.15 -18.21
CA GLU A 175 6.30 15.73 -19.16
C GLU A 175 5.77 15.75 -20.61
N ASN A 176 4.91 14.78 -20.96
CA ASN A 176 4.30 14.67 -22.29
C ASN A 176 2.95 15.40 -22.40
N LEU A 177 2.48 16.07 -21.34
CA LEU A 177 1.33 16.94 -21.45
C LEU A 177 1.69 18.17 -22.30
N PRO A 178 0.84 18.55 -23.24
CA PRO A 178 1.02 19.84 -23.94
C PRO A 178 0.99 20.98 -22.92
N ASP A 179 1.72 22.06 -23.20
CA ASP A 179 1.73 23.25 -22.34
C ASP A 179 0.34 23.95 -22.35
N LEU A 180 -0.54 23.43 -21.54
CA LEU A 180 -1.92 23.90 -21.35
C LEU A 180 -2.06 24.81 -20.14
N GLY A 181 -0.95 25.06 -19.43
CA GLY A 181 -0.96 25.76 -18.15
C GLY A 181 -1.48 24.92 -16.98
N LEU A 182 -1.73 23.61 -17.20
CA LEU A 182 -2.17 22.67 -16.17
C LEU A 182 -0.99 21.83 -15.70
N LYS A 183 -0.83 21.80 -14.39
CA LYS A 183 0.13 20.89 -13.74
C LYS A 183 -0.67 19.87 -12.93
N PRO A 184 -0.75 18.61 -13.36
CA PRO A 184 -1.31 17.55 -12.53
C PRO A 184 -0.57 17.49 -11.19
N PRO A 185 -1.24 17.11 -10.09
CA PRO A 185 -0.57 16.96 -8.80
C PRO A 185 0.50 15.87 -8.89
N ALA A 186 1.52 15.96 -8.05
CA ALA A 186 2.47 14.87 -7.88
C ALA A 186 1.73 13.62 -7.42
N SER A 187 2.10 12.47 -7.96
CA SER A 187 1.52 11.18 -7.60
C SER A 187 2.62 10.15 -7.48
N VAL A 188 2.91 9.72 -6.27
CA VAL A 188 3.98 8.79 -5.91
C VAL A 188 3.38 7.67 -5.09
N TRP A 189 3.73 6.42 -5.41
CA TRP A 189 3.30 5.23 -4.69
C TRP A 189 4.43 4.61 -3.86
N ALA A 190 5.68 4.79 -4.26
CA ALA A 190 6.86 4.38 -3.51
C ALA A 190 7.47 5.60 -2.83
N SER A 191 6.73 6.25 -1.93
CA SER A 191 7.18 7.47 -1.26
C SER A 191 8.38 7.21 -0.35
N GLU A 192 8.42 6.05 0.29
CA GLU A 192 9.51 5.59 1.14
C GLU A 192 10.05 4.22 0.68
N PRO A 193 10.94 4.17 -0.32
CA PRO A 193 11.47 2.90 -0.84
C PRO A 193 12.11 2.02 0.23
N ALA A 194 12.69 2.62 1.27
CA ALA A 194 13.30 1.90 2.40
C ALA A 194 12.30 1.02 3.17
N LEU A 195 11.00 1.33 3.15
CA LEU A 195 9.96 0.48 3.76
C LEU A 195 9.88 -0.90 3.10
N PHE A 196 10.24 -0.97 1.83
CA PHE A 196 10.09 -2.15 1.00
C PHE A 196 11.41 -2.91 0.75
N GLU A 197 12.45 -2.59 1.50
CA GLU A 197 13.69 -3.35 1.45
C GLU A 197 13.51 -4.75 2.03
N ASN A 198 14.04 -5.77 1.35
CA ASN A 198 13.80 -7.18 1.68
C ASN A 198 14.09 -7.54 3.13
N PRO A 199 15.22 -7.16 3.76
CA PRO A 199 15.48 -7.47 5.16
C PRO A 199 14.44 -6.87 6.11
N ARG A 200 14.05 -5.62 5.87
CA ARG A 200 13.03 -4.92 6.67
C ARG A 200 11.67 -5.57 6.54
N LEU A 201 11.24 -5.91 5.33
CA LEU A 201 9.99 -6.61 5.08
C LEU A 201 9.96 -7.99 5.72
N THR A 202 11.07 -8.73 5.72
CA THR A 202 11.15 -10.03 6.38
C THR A 202 10.91 -9.89 7.88
N THR A 203 11.59 -8.95 8.53
CA THR A 203 11.42 -8.66 9.97
C THR A 203 9.99 -8.18 10.25
N TYR A 204 9.45 -7.29 9.42
CA TYR A 204 8.09 -6.78 9.54
C TYR A 204 7.05 -7.91 9.44
N LEU A 205 7.14 -8.80 8.45
CA LEU A 205 6.21 -9.92 8.29
C LEU A 205 6.31 -10.94 9.44
N GLN A 206 7.49 -11.16 9.98
CA GLN A 206 7.67 -11.99 11.18
C GLN A 206 7.00 -11.33 12.39
N ALA A 207 7.22 -10.03 12.59
CA ALA A 207 6.60 -9.27 13.67
C ALA A 207 5.06 -9.26 13.55
N LEU A 208 4.51 -9.04 12.35
CA LEU A 208 3.07 -9.11 12.09
C LEU A 208 2.47 -10.46 12.48
N ARG A 209 3.13 -11.55 12.15
CA ARG A 209 2.65 -12.90 12.49
C ARG A 209 2.66 -13.16 13.98
N ASN A 210 3.68 -12.68 14.66
CA ASN A 210 3.78 -12.81 16.11
C ASN A 210 2.75 -11.90 16.80
N ALA A 211 2.48 -10.71 16.25
CA ALA A 211 1.46 -9.78 16.75
C ALA A 211 0.03 -10.26 16.54
N THR A 212 -0.25 -11.03 15.47
CA THR A 212 -1.59 -11.59 15.22
C THR A 212 -1.97 -12.72 16.18
N ASN A 213 -1.00 -13.37 16.77
CA ASN A 213 -1.21 -14.33 17.85
C ASN A 213 -1.42 -13.65 19.22
N LEU A 214 -1.00 -12.44 19.34
CA LEU A 214 -1.33 -11.51 20.41
C LEU A 214 -2.49 -10.68 19.91
N THR A 215 -3.72 -11.12 20.14
CA THR A 215 -4.82 -10.18 20.16
C THR A 215 -4.44 -9.19 21.26
N PRO A 216 -4.01 -7.95 20.98
CA PRO A 216 -3.71 -7.02 22.04
C PRO A 216 -5.05 -6.48 22.52
N THR A 217 -5.74 -7.27 23.28
CA THR A 217 -6.74 -6.74 24.19
C THR A 217 -5.93 -6.10 25.32
N HIS A 218 -5.46 -4.88 25.08
CA HIS A 218 -4.99 -4.01 26.15
C HIS A 218 -6.21 -3.65 27.01
N GLN A 219 -6.72 -4.62 27.72
CA GLN A 219 -7.77 -4.42 28.68
C GLN A 219 -7.10 -4.18 30.03
N VAL A 220 -6.72 -2.93 30.23
CA VAL A 220 -6.22 -2.49 31.53
C VAL A 220 -7.39 -2.39 32.48
N GLN A 221 -7.41 -3.21 33.48
CA GLN A 221 -8.42 -3.22 34.54
C GLN A 221 -7.78 -2.92 35.89
N VAL A 222 -8.43 -2.06 36.67
CA VAL A 222 -8.06 -1.90 38.07
C VAL A 222 -8.50 -3.17 38.80
N VAL A 223 -7.52 -3.98 39.23
CA VAL A 223 -7.77 -5.25 39.92
C VAL A 223 -8.08 -5.03 41.39
N SER A 224 -7.38 -4.11 42.02
CA SER A 224 -7.67 -3.73 43.40
C SER A 224 -7.29 -2.29 43.67
N LEU A 225 -8.01 -1.70 44.58
CA LEU A 225 -7.74 -0.40 45.14
C LEU A 225 -7.59 -0.57 46.64
N THR A 226 -6.49 -0.13 47.20
CA THR A 226 -6.24 -0.13 48.65
C THR A 226 -5.93 1.28 49.13
N THR A 227 -6.39 1.63 50.30
CA THR A 227 -6.15 2.93 50.94
C THR A 227 -5.51 2.72 52.31
N ASP A 228 -4.54 3.57 52.60
CA ASP A 228 -3.97 3.66 53.95
C ASP A 228 -4.05 5.12 54.42
N PRO A 229 -4.84 5.40 55.46
CA PRO A 229 -5.61 4.49 56.26
C PRO A 229 -6.80 3.86 55.51
N GLY A 230 -7.26 2.72 55.96
CA GLY A 230 -8.40 1.99 55.37
C GLY A 230 -9.71 2.78 55.48
N ALA A 231 -10.68 2.48 54.62
CA ALA A 231 -11.98 3.15 54.67
C ALA A 231 -12.72 2.87 55.97
N GLU A 232 -13.30 3.92 56.56
CA GLU A 232 -14.08 3.82 57.77
C GLU A 232 -15.47 3.26 57.48
N THR A 233 -16.06 3.61 56.36
CA THR A 233 -17.37 3.12 55.93
C THR A 233 -17.43 2.97 54.41
N VAL A 234 -18.33 2.13 53.92
CA VAL A 234 -18.63 1.94 52.51
C VAL A 234 -20.09 2.36 52.27
N ALA A 235 -20.29 3.41 51.49
CA ALA A 235 -21.60 3.88 51.07
C ALA A 235 -21.81 3.55 49.58
N GLY A 236 -22.47 2.42 49.30
CA GLY A 236 -22.63 1.92 47.93
C GLY A 236 -21.27 1.54 47.31
N THR A 237 -20.88 2.25 46.26
CA THR A 237 -19.57 2.08 45.60
C THR A 237 -18.50 3.05 46.13
N LEU A 238 -18.83 3.93 47.05
CA LEU A 238 -17.93 4.95 47.57
C LEU A 238 -17.33 4.47 48.91
N GLN A 239 -16.03 4.60 49.02
CA GLN A 239 -15.30 4.41 50.26
C GLN A 239 -15.13 5.75 50.97
N VAL A 240 -15.56 5.85 52.21
CA VAL A 240 -15.37 7.05 53.04
C VAL A 240 -14.08 6.87 53.82
N LEU A 241 -13.14 7.74 53.57
CA LEU A 241 -11.80 7.74 54.21
C LEU A 241 -11.79 8.69 55.40
N PRO A 242 -11.03 8.39 56.44
CA PRO A 242 -10.86 9.29 57.56
C PRO A 242 -10.15 10.58 57.12
N LEU A 243 -10.53 11.71 57.74
CA LEU A 243 -9.89 12.99 57.47
C LEU A 243 -8.49 13.00 58.06
N GLN A 244 -7.47 12.84 57.19
CA GLN A 244 -6.06 12.86 57.58
C GLN A 244 -5.26 13.80 56.68
N SER A 245 -4.09 14.19 57.14
CA SER A 245 -3.17 15.08 56.41
C SER A 245 -2.53 14.40 55.18
N SER A 246 -2.48 13.07 55.15
CA SER A 246 -1.97 12.29 54.01
C SER A 246 -2.73 10.98 53.94
N ILE A 247 -3.09 10.59 52.73
CA ILE A 247 -3.73 9.32 52.40
C ILE A 247 -2.94 8.68 51.28
N SER A 248 -2.48 7.44 51.47
CA SER A 248 -1.84 6.64 50.41
C SER A 248 -2.91 5.81 49.68
N VAL A 249 -2.89 5.88 48.36
CA VAL A 249 -3.78 5.07 47.50
C VAL A 249 -2.93 4.12 46.70
N GLY A 250 -3.06 2.82 46.97
CA GLY A 250 -2.45 1.76 46.20
C GLY A 250 -3.43 1.28 45.10
N VAL A 251 -3.01 1.36 43.85
CA VAL A 251 -3.79 0.87 42.70
C VAL A 251 -3.04 -0.30 42.06
N VAL A 252 -3.64 -1.48 42.10
CA VAL A 252 -3.11 -2.62 41.34
C VAL A 252 -3.82 -2.67 39.99
N VAL A 253 -3.04 -2.56 38.94
CA VAL A 253 -3.52 -2.61 37.57
C VAL A 253 -3.11 -3.93 36.94
N GLY A 254 -4.05 -4.67 36.45
CA GLY A 254 -3.82 -5.93 35.72
C GLY A 254 -4.13 -5.75 34.24
N ASN A 255 -3.33 -6.39 33.40
CA ASN A 255 -3.70 -6.61 32.01
C ASN A 255 -4.53 -7.90 31.96
N THR A 256 -5.82 -7.79 31.70
CA THR A 256 -6.75 -8.93 31.57
C THR A 256 -6.96 -9.33 30.12
N GLY A 257 -6.21 -8.74 29.20
CA GLY A 257 -6.16 -9.13 27.80
C GLY A 257 -5.16 -10.26 27.58
N ASN A 258 -5.49 -11.18 26.65
CA ASN A 258 -4.58 -12.26 26.22
C ASN A 258 -3.44 -11.72 25.39
#